data_b840b3a53dd37412364a2c433e1a0581
#
_entry.id   b840b3a53dd37412364a2c433e1a0581
#
_cell.length_a   1.000
_cell.length_b   1.000
_cell.length_c   1.000
_cell.angle_alpha   90.00
_cell.angle_beta   90.00
_cell.angle_gamma   90.00
#
_symmetry.space_group_name_H-M   'P 1'
#
loop_
_entity.id
_entity.type
_entity.pdbx_description
1 polymer ?
#
loop_
_entity_poly.entity_id
_entity_poly.type
_entity_poly.pdbx_seq_one_letter_code
_entity_poly.pdbx_strand_id
1 'polypeptide(L)'
;EVTTDVVSYLGTPEAMAVGLPGGGGVMRAAHLVLYYQSLLHNSHGIWEPAVLEDVRTNVRSRLPDVWTGVPASRTLGLVTAGDDGLAPMRGFGHTNSPGAFGHNGAFGQIAWGDPETGLSFAYVTDGLDEHVIRQGRRGIALSSIANECAR
;
A
#
# COMPACT_ATOMS: atom_id res chain seq x y z
N GLU A 1 -9.10 2.94 16.94
CA GLU A 1 -7.80 2.25 16.93
C GLU A 1 -7.98 0.87 16.33
N VAL A 2 -7.10 0.47 15.40
CA VAL A 2 -7.11 -0.89 14.84
C VAL A 2 -6.34 -1.79 15.78
N THR A 3 -7.05 -2.71 16.44
CA THR A 3 -6.49 -3.68 17.37
C THR A 3 -6.37 -5.06 16.72
N THR A 4 -5.60 -5.96 17.33
CA THR A 4 -5.50 -7.36 16.90
C THR A 4 -6.86 -8.07 16.90
N ASP A 5 -7.73 -7.73 17.85
CA ASP A 5 -9.08 -8.30 17.93
C ASP A 5 -9.93 -7.91 16.72
N VAL A 6 -9.88 -6.63 16.31
CA VAL A 6 -10.59 -6.16 15.10
C VAL A 6 -10.09 -6.89 13.85
N VAL A 7 -8.77 -7.02 13.70
CA VAL A 7 -8.20 -7.73 12.54
C VAL A 7 -8.54 -9.22 12.57
N SER A 8 -8.52 -9.84 13.74
CA SER A 8 -8.93 -11.25 13.90
C SER A 8 -10.39 -11.46 13.56
N TYR A 9 -11.26 -10.50 13.95
CA TYR A 9 -12.69 -10.55 13.60
C TYR A 9 -12.91 -10.49 12.08
N LEU A 10 -12.11 -9.70 11.34
CA LEU A 10 -12.20 -9.63 9.87
C LEU A 10 -11.98 -10.97 9.17
N GLY A 11 -11.30 -11.91 9.82
CA GLY A 11 -11.09 -13.28 9.35
C GLY A 11 -12.23 -14.26 9.65
N THR A 12 -13.30 -13.83 10.35
CA THR A 12 -14.44 -14.70 10.63
C THR A 12 -15.33 -14.88 9.41
N PRO A 13 -16.04 -16.03 9.28
CA PRO A 13 -16.97 -16.25 8.17
C PRO A 13 -18.03 -15.14 8.04
N GLU A 14 -18.52 -14.61 9.15
CA GLU A 14 -19.52 -13.56 9.20
C GLU A 14 -18.99 -12.24 8.59
N ALA A 15 -17.78 -11.82 8.99
CA ALA A 15 -17.15 -10.61 8.45
C ALA A 15 -16.78 -10.77 6.97
N MET A 16 -16.28 -11.94 6.59
CA MET A 16 -15.93 -12.25 5.20
C MET A 16 -17.15 -12.24 4.29
N ALA A 17 -18.32 -12.70 4.77
CA ALA A 17 -19.57 -12.69 4.01
C ALA A 17 -20.08 -11.26 3.72
N VAL A 18 -19.74 -10.28 4.54
CA VAL A 18 -20.08 -8.86 4.31
C VAL A 18 -19.20 -8.22 3.23
N GLY A 19 -17.97 -8.69 3.05
CA GLY A 19 -17.04 -8.14 2.07
C GLY A 19 -16.61 -6.71 2.40
N LEU A 20 -16.10 -6.49 3.61
CA LEU A 20 -15.70 -5.15 4.08
C LEU A 20 -14.57 -4.57 3.22
N PRO A 21 -14.79 -3.41 2.56
CA PRO A 21 -13.73 -2.76 1.81
C PRO A 21 -12.64 -2.20 2.73
N GLY A 22 -11.39 -2.21 2.27
CA GLY A 22 -10.26 -1.65 2.99
C GLY A 22 -9.61 -2.56 4.03
N GLY A 23 -10.27 -3.63 4.49
CA GLY A 23 -9.70 -4.52 5.51
C GLY A 23 -10.07 -6.00 5.36
N GLY A 24 -11.08 -6.31 4.56
CA GLY A 24 -11.66 -7.66 4.46
C GLY A 24 -11.10 -8.53 3.32
N GLY A 25 -10.04 -8.13 2.67
CA GLY A 25 -9.47 -8.89 1.55
C GLY A 25 -8.73 -10.15 2.01
N VAL A 26 -9.18 -11.34 1.58
CA VAL A 26 -8.49 -12.61 1.80
C VAL A 26 -7.86 -13.03 0.48
N MET A 27 -6.53 -12.93 0.38
CA MET A 27 -5.81 -13.20 -0.86
C MET A 27 -4.34 -13.56 -0.63
N ARG A 28 -3.73 -14.12 -1.65
CA ARG A 28 -2.28 -14.34 -1.66
C ARG A 28 -1.54 -13.07 -2.07
N ALA A 29 -0.27 -12.92 -1.64
CA ALA A 29 0.60 -11.82 -2.07
C ALA A 29 0.62 -11.67 -3.61
N ALA A 30 0.64 -12.78 -4.35
CA ALA A 30 0.60 -12.78 -5.81
C ALA A 30 -0.65 -12.05 -6.39
N HIS A 31 -1.81 -12.17 -5.75
CA HIS A 31 -3.01 -11.46 -6.20
C HIS A 31 -2.88 -9.94 -5.99
N LEU A 32 -2.28 -9.51 -4.87
CA LEU A 32 -1.99 -8.09 -4.65
C LEU A 32 -1.00 -7.54 -5.67
N VAL A 33 0.08 -8.28 -5.95
CA VAL A 33 1.04 -7.90 -6.99
C VAL A 33 0.35 -7.73 -8.34
N LEU A 34 -0.48 -8.68 -8.76
CA LEU A 34 -1.23 -8.59 -10.03
C LEU A 34 -2.22 -7.42 -10.04
N TYR A 35 -2.85 -7.12 -8.91
CA TYR A 35 -3.71 -5.94 -8.79
C TYR A 35 -2.91 -4.65 -9.04
N TYR A 36 -1.74 -4.48 -8.38
CA TYR A 36 -0.89 -3.31 -8.61
C TYR A 36 -0.28 -3.29 -10.02
N GLN A 37 0.03 -4.45 -10.63
CA GLN A 37 0.41 -4.52 -12.05
C GLN A 37 -0.72 -4.03 -12.96
N SER A 38 -1.96 -4.36 -12.65
CA SER A 38 -3.11 -3.85 -13.43
C SER A 38 -3.26 -2.34 -13.30
N LEU A 39 -2.98 -1.76 -12.13
CA LEU A 39 -2.97 -0.32 -11.92
C LEU A 39 -1.79 0.37 -12.62
N LEU A 40 -0.63 -0.30 -12.72
CA LEU A 40 0.55 0.24 -13.40
C LEU A 40 0.37 0.27 -14.92
N HIS A 41 -0.04 -0.84 -15.51
CA HIS A 41 0.05 -1.06 -16.94
C HIS A 41 -1.29 -1.10 -17.68
N ASN A 42 -2.39 -1.35 -16.95
CA ASN A 42 -3.74 -1.49 -17.54
C ASN A 42 -3.78 -2.37 -18.80
N SER A 43 -2.96 -3.43 -18.83
CA SER A 43 -2.68 -4.24 -20.04
C SER A 43 -3.93 -4.87 -20.66
N HIS A 44 -4.98 -5.05 -19.87
CA HIS A 44 -6.26 -5.63 -20.31
C HIS A 44 -7.38 -4.58 -20.45
N GLY A 45 -7.07 -3.29 -20.26
CA GLY A 45 -8.05 -2.21 -20.38
C GLY A 45 -9.22 -2.30 -19.38
N ILE A 46 -9.00 -2.91 -18.20
CA ILE A 46 -10.04 -3.03 -17.15
C ILE A 46 -10.31 -1.71 -16.43
N TRP A 47 -9.36 -0.79 -16.46
CA TRP A 47 -9.47 0.52 -15.84
C TRP A 47 -9.71 1.59 -16.90
N GLU A 48 -10.66 2.48 -16.64
CA GLU A 48 -10.81 3.69 -17.46
C GLU A 48 -9.53 4.56 -17.31
N PRO A 49 -8.83 4.91 -18.40
CA PRO A 49 -7.52 5.55 -18.32
C PRO A 49 -7.52 6.87 -17.54
N ALA A 50 -8.55 7.70 -17.70
CA ALA A 50 -8.64 8.98 -16.99
C ALA A 50 -8.85 8.78 -15.48
N VAL A 51 -9.64 7.77 -15.08
CA VAL A 51 -9.84 7.41 -13.66
C VAL A 51 -8.56 6.85 -13.08
N LEU A 52 -7.87 5.98 -13.82
CA LEU A 52 -6.62 5.38 -13.38
C LEU A 52 -5.52 6.44 -13.15
N GLU A 53 -5.41 7.40 -14.07
CA GLU A 53 -4.48 8.52 -13.91
C GLU A 53 -4.81 9.37 -12.69
N ASP A 54 -6.08 9.73 -12.50
CA ASP A 54 -6.53 10.49 -11.33
C ASP A 54 -6.24 9.76 -10.02
N VAL A 55 -6.51 8.46 -9.95
CA VAL A 55 -6.27 7.63 -8.76
C VAL A 55 -4.80 7.55 -8.39
N ARG A 56 -3.88 7.53 -9.37
CA ARG A 56 -2.45 7.43 -9.13
C ARG A 56 -1.78 8.75 -8.80
N THR A 57 -2.29 9.88 -9.35
CA THR A 57 -1.53 11.15 -9.36
C THR A 57 -2.20 12.28 -8.60
N ASN A 58 -3.53 12.30 -8.52
CA ASN A 58 -4.26 13.42 -7.96
C ASN A 58 -4.38 13.31 -6.43
N VAL A 59 -3.45 13.93 -5.72
CA VAL A 59 -3.46 13.97 -4.25
C VAL A 59 -4.60 14.87 -3.76
N ARG A 60 -5.56 14.25 -3.11
CA ARG A 60 -6.80 14.89 -2.59
C ARG A 60 -6.72 15.26 -1.12
N SER A 61 -5.84 14.62 -0.35
CA SER A 61 -5.64 14.93 1.06
C SER A 61 -4.16 14.97 1.42
N ARG A 62 -3.77 16.09 2.03
CA ARG A 62 -2.46 16.31 2.65
C ARG A 62 -2.61 16.61 4.16
N LEU A 63 -3.75 16.26 4.74
CA LEU A 63 -3.93 16.39 6.19
C LEU A 63 -2.89 15.54 6.92
N PRO A 64 -2.42 15.97 8.09
CA PRO A 64 -1.50 15.16 8.89
C PRO A 64 -2.08 13.79 9.19
N ASP A 65 -1.31 12.74 8.90
CA ASP A 65 -1.66 11.37 9.27
C ASP A 65 -1.61 11.23 10.80
N VAL A 66 -2.63 10.61 11.38
CA VAL A 66 -2.77 10.53 12.85
C VAL A 66 -1.69 9.70 13.54
N TRP A 67 -1.01 8.82 12.81
CA TRP A 67 0.04 7.95 13.33
C TRP A 67 1.43 8.56 13.20
N THR A 68 1.72 9.15 12.05
CA THR A 68 3.05 9.64 11.71
C THR A 68 3.19 11.14 11.85
N GLY A 69 2.08 11.88 11.87
CA GLY A 69 2.06 13.34 11.91
C GLY A 69 2.49 14.02 10.61
N VAL A 70 2.89 13.26 9.59
CA VAL A 70 3.29 13.84 8.29
C VAL A 70 2.11 13.98 7.34
N PRO A 71 2.19 14.86 6.31
CA PRO A 71 1.15 14.96 5.28
C PRO A 71 0.88 13.61 4.62
N ALA A 72 -0.38 13.16 4.62
CA ALA A 72 -0.76 11.79 4.24
C ALA A 72 -0.53 11.45 2.76
N SER A 73 -0.54 12.44 1.87
CA SER A 73 -0.41 12.27 0.41
C SER A 73 -1.37 11.23 -0.18
N ARG A 74 -2.67 11.37 0.17
CA ARG A 74 -3.72 10.43 -0.23
C ARG A 74 -4.42 10.85 -1.50
N THR A 75 -4.53 9.92 -2.43
CA THR A 75 -5.38 10.00 -3.62
C THR A 75 -6.74 9.36 -3.34
N LEU A 76 -7.48 8.98 -4.37
CA LEU A 76 -8.73 8.25 -4.23
C LEU A 76 -8.43 6.75 -4.02
N GLY A 77 -8.25 6.35 -2.77
CA GLY A 77 -8.00 4.96 -2.36
C GLY A 77 -6.55 4.52 -2.24
N LEU A 78 -5.57 5.39 -2.60
CA LEU A 78 -4.15 5.08 -2.51
C LEU A 78 -3.40 6.16 -1.72
N VAL A 79 -2.17 5.83 -1.33
CA VAL A 79 -1.16 6.78 -0.84
C VAL A 79 -0.06 6.88 -1.89
N THR A 80 0.49 8.06 -2.13
CA THR A 80 1.65 8.25 -3.00
C THR A 80 2.91 8.50 -2.19
N ALA A 81 4.06 8.10 -2.72
CA ALA A 81 5.35 8.33 -2.07
C ALA A 81 5.64 9.84 -1.92
N GLY A 82 5.44 10.60 -3.00
CA GLY A 82 5.73 12.03 -3.03
C GLY A 82 7.23 12.34 -3.12
N ASP A 83 7.53 13.61 -3.37
CA ASP A 83 8.89 14.15 -3.59
C ASP A 83 9.42 14.99 -2.39
N ASP A 84 8.72 14.94 -1.27
CA ASP A 84 9.01 15.75 -0.07
C ASP A 84 9.95 15.06 0.93
N GLY A 85 10.55 13.92 0.57
CA GLY A 85 11.46 13.14 1.42
C GLY A 85 10.75 12.31 2.51
N LEU A 86 9.41 12.31 2.55
CA LEU A 86 8.62 11.64 3.58
C LEU A 86 8.05 10.28 3.12
N ALA A 87 8.45 9.77 1.96
CA ALA A 87 8.02 8.47 1.45
C ALA A 87 8.15 7.33 2.47
N PRO A 88 9.27 7.19 3.23
CA PRO A 88 9.38 6.15 4.26
C PRO A 88 8.35 6.28 5.39
N MET A 89 7.94 7.49 5.73
CA MET A 89 6.89 7.73 6.74
C MET A 89 5.49 7.34 6.23
N ARG A 90 5.33 7.18 4.91
CA ARG A 90 4.12 6.71 4.24
C ARG A 90 4.16 5.22 3.90
N GLY A 91 5.22 4.50 4.31
CA GLY A 91 5.37 3.06 4.13
C GLY A 91 6.11 2.63 2.86
N PHE A 92 6.69 3.58 2.11
CA PHE A 92 7.53 3.27 0.95
C PHE A 92 9.00 3.09 1.33
N GLY A 93 9.80 2.54 0.43
CA GLY A 93 11.26 2.47 0.58
C GLY A 93 11.94 3.80 0.22
N HIS A 94 13.21 3.89 0.55
CA HIS A 94 14.06 5.03 0.19
C HIS A 94 14.35 5.12 -1.31
N THR A 95 14.18 4.03 -2.03
CA THR A 95 14.48 3.90 -3.47
C THR A 95 13.25 3.97 -4.36
N ASN A 96 12.05 3.98 -3.77
CA ASN A 96 10.83 4.17 -4.53
C ASN A 96 10.79 5.55 -5.19
N SER A 97 10.24 5.61 -6.40
CA SER A 97 10.05 6.88 -7.10
C SER A 97 8.99 7.76 -6.40
N PRO A 98 9.02 9.09 -6.62
CA PRO A 98 7.96 9.97 -6.10
C PRO A 98 6.55 9.60 -6.56
N GLY A 99 6.45 8.97 -7.74
CA GLY A 99 5.20 8.49 -8.32
C GLY A 99 4.74 7.12 -7.81
N ALA A 100 5.52 6.45 -6.97
CA ALA A 100 5.09 5.17 -6.39
C ALA A 100 3.80 5.36 -5.59
N PHE A 101 2.90 4.40 -5.71
CA PHE A 101 1.58 4.44 -5.09
C PHE A 101 1.22 3.10 -4.47
N GLY A 102 0.53 3.12 -3.36
CA GLY A 102 0.17 1.90 -2.65
C GLY A 102 -0.48 2.16 -1.31
N HIS A 103 -0.41 1.19 -0.44
CA HIS A 103 -0.85 1.33 0.94
C HIS A 103 -0.15 0.30 1.84
N ASN A 104 0.21 0.72 3.05
CA ASN A 104 0.60 -0.19 4.11
C ASN A 104 -0.65 -0.68 4.84
N GLY A 105 -0.71 -1.98 5.11
CA GLY A 105 -1.78 -2.59 5.90
C GLY A 105 -1.44 -2.63 7.38
N ALA A 106 -2.42 -2.99 8.19
CA ALA A 106 -2.25 -3.19 9.61
C ALA A 106 -1.17 -4.24 9.91
N PHE A 107 -0.39 -4.01 10.97
CA PHE A 107 0.62 -4.94 11.50
C PHE A 107 1.75 -5.33 10.54
N GLY A 108 2.07 -4.43 9.59
CA GLY A 108 3.26 -4.55 8.75
C GLY A 108 3.06 -5.17 7.37
N GLN A 109 1.83 -5.32 6.95
CA GLN A 109 1.51 -5.63 5.56
C GLN A 109 1.84 -4.45 4.65
N ILE A 110 2.23 -4.69 3.41
CA ILE A 110 2.51 -3.61 2.45
C ILE A 110 2.30 -4.10 1.02
N ALA A 111 1.74 -3.23 0.19
CA ALA A 111 1.70 -3.44 -1.26
C ALA A 111 1.75 -2.10 -2.00
N TRP A 112 2.50 -2.06 -3.10
CA TRP A 112 2.66 -0.85 -3.91
C TRP A 112 3.02 -1.18 -5.36
N GLY A 113 2.85 -0.19 -6.24
CA GLY A 113 3.37 -0.15 -7.59
C GLY A 113 4.25 1.09 -7.79
N ASP A 114 5.30 0.98 -8.58
CA ASP A 114 6.22 2.08 -8.91
C ASP A 114 6.25 2.28 -10.43
N PRO A 115 5.71 3.40 -10.93
CA PRO A 115 5.62 3.63 -12.38
C PRO A 115 6.97 3.88 -13.05
N GLU A 116 8.01 4.31 -12.31
CA GLU A 116 9.33 4.54 -12.88
C GLU A 116 10.06 3.24 -13.17
N THR A 117 9.90 2.23 -12.33
CA THR A 117 10.50 0.91 -12.52
C THR A 117 9.56 -0.09 -13.17
N GLY A 118 8.25 0.18 -13.19
CA GLY A 118 7.22 -0.77 -13.64
C GLY A 118 7.01 -1.93 -12.67
N LEU A 119 7.65 -1.89 -11.50
CA LEU A 119 7.59 -2.95 -10.49
C LEU A 119 6.35 -2.82 -9.62
N SER A 120 5.72 -3.93 -9.30
CA SER A 120 4.80 -4.04 -8.16
C SER A 120 5.35 -4.98 -7.10
N PHE A 121 5.07 -4.66 -5.85
CA PHE A 121 5.55 -5.40 -4.70
C PHE A 121 4.43 -5.63 -3.69
N ALA A 122 4.42 -6.80 -3.06
CA ALA A 122 3.56 -7.08 -1.93
C ALA A 122 4.30 -7.94 -0.90
N TYR A 123 4.16 -7.55 0.35
CA TYR A 123 4.62 -8.32 1.50
C TYR A 123 3.46 -8.51 2.46
N VAL A 124 3.08 -9.76 2.68
CA VAL A 124 2.02 -10.14 3.61
C VAL A 124 2.53 -11.24 4.53
N THR A 125 2.03 -11.25 5.74
CA THR A 125 2.36 -12.26 6.76
C THR A 125 1.07 -12.83 7.33
N ASP A 126 1.15 -14.04 7.86
CA ASP A 126 0.07 -14.68 8.63
C ASP A 126 0.11 -14.28 10.13
N GLY A 127 1.20 -13.66 10.57
CA GLY A 127 1.35 -13.14 11.93
C GLY A 127 1.12 -11.63 12.02
N LEU A 128 0.71 -11.19 13.20
CA LEU A 128 0.48 -9.78 13.52
C LEU A 128 1.66 -9.23 14.34
N ASP A 129 2.36 -8.24 13.81
CA ASP A 129 3.46 -7.56 14.50
C ASP A 129 2.96 -6.27 15.14
N GLU A 130 2.72 -6.26 16.43
CA GLU A 130 2.23 -5.09 17.16
C GLU A 130 3.29 -4.01 17.40
N HIS A 131 4.57 -4.32 17.14
CA HIS A 131 5.66 -3.37 17.39
C HIS A 131 5.81 -2.41 16.21
N VAL A 132 5.18 -1.24 16.30
CA VAL A 132 5.07 -0.23 15.23
C VAL A 132 6.42 0.12 14.59
N ILE A 133 7.48 0.35 15.38
CA ILE A 133 8.81 0.69 14.85
C ILE A 133 9.41 -0.48 14.07
N ARG A 134 9.29 -1.71 14.58
CA ARG A 134 9.84 -2.90 13.92
C ARG A 134 9.13 -3.17 12.60
N GLN A 135 7.81 -3.13 12.57
CA GLN A 135 7.05 -3.32 11.33
C GLN A 135 7.35 -2.22 10.31
N GLY A 136 7.43 -0.96 10.73
CA GLY A 136 7.77 0.16 9.86
C GLY A 136 9.17 0.01 9.24
N ARG A 137 10.20 -0.25 10.06
CA ARG A 137 11.57 -0.48 9.57
C ARG A 137 11.66 -1.65 8.60
N ARG A 138 10.96 -2.75 8.87
CA ARG A 138 10.90 -3.91 7.98
C ARG A 138 10.27 -3.55 6.64
N GLY A 139 9.12 -2.88 6.65
CA GLY A 139 8.42 -2.44 5.45
C GLY A 139 9.28 -1.54 4.58
N ILE A 140 9.92 -0.52 5.17
CA ILE A 140 10.83 0.40 4.48
C ILE A 140 12.03 -0.34 3.87
N ALA A 141 12.67 -1.24 4.64
CA ALA A 141 13.82 -2.00 4.16
C ALA A 141 13.45 -2.92 2.99
N LEU A 142 12.35 -3.68 3.13
CA LEU A 142 11.88 -4.58 2.08
C LEU A 142 11.48 -3.82 0.81
N SER A 143 10.77 -2.69 0.95
CA SER A 143 10.39 -1.84 -0.19
C SER A 143 11.60 -1.25 -0.89
N SER A 144 12.63 -0.81 -0.12
CA SER A 144 13.87 -0.27 -0.68
C SER A 144 14.62 -1.34 -1.50
N ILE A 145 14.80 -2.53 -0.94
CA ILE A 145 15.50 -3.63 -1.61
C ILE A 145 14.72 -4.11 -2.84
N ALA A 146 13.39 -4.26 -2.71
CA ALA A 146 12.56 -4.71 -3.82
C ALA A 146 12.66 -3.76 -5.03
N ASN A 147 12.64 -2.46 -4.81
CA ASN A 147 12.70 -1.49 -5.91
C ASN A 147 14.08 -1.45 -6.58
N GLU A 148 15.15 -1.76 -5.86
CA GLU A 148 16.51 -1.92 -6.45
C GLU A 148 16.60 -3.13 -7.38
N CYS A 149 15.79 -4.17 -7.19
CA CYS A 149 15.80 -5.35 -8.06
C CYS A 149 15.31 -5.06 -9.49
N ALA A 150 14.67 -3.92 -9.73
CA ALA A 150 14.14 -3.52 -11.04
C ALA A 150 15.03 -2.49 -11.77
N ARG A 151 16.20 -2.15 -11.22
CA ARG A 151 17.16 -1.19 -11.78
C ARG A 151 18.35 -1.84 -12.50
#